data_047d795a99ad5aec545c722e34ec50d1
#
_entry.id   047d795a99ad5aec545c722e34ec50d1
#
_cell.length_a   1.000
_cell.length_b   1.000
_cell.length_c   1.000
_cell.angle_alpha   90.00
_cell.angle_beta   90.00
_cell.angle_gamma   90.00
#
_symmetry.space_group_name_H-M   'P 1'
#
loop_
_entity.id
_entity.type
_entity.pdbx_description
1 polymer ?
#
loop_
_entity_poly.entity_id
_entity_poly.type
_entity_poly.pdbx_seq_one_letter_code
_entity_poly.pdbx_strand_id
1 'polypeptide(L)'
;MSDYSAQLSEYINGWLNTFIANSTTPSRGQERDASLGPILNWNDMPTPPLSDLTQEIPRKSRRRSPKRPRQDDTQEESTSQDTPFDDNQTPTGPARTLRMTIPTRPFSNPPTLPPSSSTSRSSNHSRSTSPVKRATLELLQKPVTFIPIDELKIQENIQNAFNRIFDISYGNKFIPRAIEKEIRASGQRIISGWFFEHSDDRTAQYVEELAALLKIKDTARYLEKGGAHESAWNLDVHGPLLELALKPFKSLKRELLTQARISPPFIPEIKTGSFYDIISSKMIDFGVTVKPSTSTAQHISNILNTVPHNKHSINPIIYNLVKYDPIVVPIETKNATGHTEEARVQLGLWVAAWHKRMDALRIGDKQIVTLPLIMAVEHEWKLLFAYDADNAIDIAEGINMGGTMDLIGLYRVLGILRELAMWIETEYVAWLDRWLGLQQPAADAASTL
;
A
#
# COMPACT_ATOMS: atom_id res chain seq x y z
N MET A 1 30.04 22.81 7.71
CA MET A 1 28.76 22.73 6.97
C MET A 1 28.83 23.22 5.52
N SER A 2 29.83 24.00 5.12
CA SER A 2 30.00 24.49 3.71
C SER A 2 30.46 23.40 2.73
N ASP A 3 31.22 22.41 3.17
CA ASP A 3 31.79 21.37 2.30
C ASP A 3 30.79 20.37 1.73
N TYR A 4 29.75 20.04 2.51
CA TYR A 4 28.73 19.05 2.09
C TYR A 4 27.81 19.59 0.99
N SER A 5 27.48 20.88 1.08
CA SER A 5 26.66 21.57 0.04
C SER A 5 27.41 21.68 -1.29
N ALA A 6 28.73 21.91 -1.26
CA ALA A 6 29.57 21.97 -2.44
C ALA A 6 29.70 20.59 -3.11
N GLN A 7 29.94 19.54 -2.34
CA GLN A 7 30.03 18.17 -2.86
C GLN A 7 28.71 17.68 -3.46
N LEU A 8 27.57 18.02 -2.84
CA LEU A 8 26.25 17.66 -3.37
C LEU A 8 25.95 18.42 -4.67
N SER A 9 26.34 19.69 -4.74
CA SER A 9 26.21 20.51 -5.96
C SER A 9 27.10 19.96 -7.10
N GLU A 10 28.33 19.55 -6.79
CA GLU A 10 29.23 18.90 -7.76
C GLU A 10 28.67 17.54 -8.23
N TYR A 11 28.13 16.75 -7.34
CA TYR A 11 27.47 15.48 -7.68
C TYR A 11 26.28 15.68 -8.62
N ILE A 12 25.39 16.63 -8.30
CA ILE A 12 24.23 16.98 -9.16
C ILE A 12 24.69 17.49 -10.53
N ASN A 13 25.69 18.38 -10.56
CA ASN A 13 26.24 18.91 -11.80
C ASN A 13 26.99 17.83 -12.61
N GLY A 14 27.74 16.93 -11.96
CA GLY A 14 28.38 15.79 -12.60
C GLY A 14 27.37 14.85 -13.25
N TRP A 15 26.27 14.56 -12.55
CA TRP A 15 25.20 13.72 -13.06
C TRP A 15 24.46 14.38 -14.24
N LEU A 16 24.11 15.68 -14.14
CA LEU A 16 23.50 16.46 -15.21
C LEU A 16 24.39 16.49 -16.46
N ASN A 17 25.69 16.69 -16.29
CA ASN A 17 26.65 16.70 -17.40
C ASN A 17 26.80 15.32 -18.07
N THR A 18 26.74 14.22 -17.29
CA THR A 18 26.77 12.86 -17.84
C THR A 18 25.50 12.57 -18.64
N PHE A 19 24.35 13.09 -18.19
CA PHE A 19 23.08 12.94 -18.90
C PHE A 19 23.06 13.74 -20.21
N ILE A 20 23.58 14.97 -20.20
CA ILE A 20 23.70 15.82 -21.41
C ILE A 20 24.66 15.19 -22.40
N ALA A 21 25.81 14.65 -21.96
CA ALA A 21 26.79 14.00 -22.82
C ALA A 21 26.25 12.74 -23.52
N ASN A 22 25.38 11.97 -22.82
CA ASN A 22 24.73 10.79 -23.40
C ASN A 22 23.59 11.12 -24.35
N SER A 23 23.08 12.35 -24.32
CA SER A 23 21.97 12.82 -25.20
C SER A 23 22.50 13.44 -26.52
N THR A 24 23.80 13.68 -26.64
CA THR A 24 24.45 14.23 -27.84
C THR A 24 25.27 13.18 -28.53
N THR A 25 24.64 12.19 -29.16
CA THR A 25 25.27 11.40 -30.22
C THR A 25 25.04 12.15 -31.55
N PRO A 26 26.07 12.55 -32.27
CA PRO A 26 25.90 13.24 -33.54
C PRO A 26 25.45 12.25 -34.63
N SER A 27 24.24 12.41 -35.13
CA SER A 27 23.83 11.81 -36.39
C SER A 27 24.53 12.54 -37.55
N ARG A 28 25.32 11.78 -38.25
CA ARG A 28 26.09 12.15 -39.47
C ARG A 28 25.12 12.59 -40.57
N GLY A 29 25.42 13.74 -41.18
CA GLY A 29 24.70 14.60 -42.06
C GLY A 29 23.94 13.98 -43.22
N GLN A 30 22.88 14.68 -43.55
CA GLN A 30 22.54 15.06 -44.93
C GLN A 30 21.61 16.28 -44.87
N GLU A 31 22.13 17.38 -45.43
CA GLU A 31 21.33 18.56 -45.83
C GLU A 31 20.29 18.15 -46.87
N ARG A 32 19.06 18.56 -46.69
CA ARG A 32 18.09 18.90 -47.75
C ARG A 32 16.98 19.80 -47.23
N ASP A 33 16.68 20.72 -48.09
CA ASP A 33 15.83 21.90 -48.08
C ASP A 33 14.47 21.82 -47.40
N ALA A 34 14.08 23.02 -46.96
CA ALA A 34 12.80 23.37 -46.41
C ALA A 34 11.70 23.36 -47.44
N SER A 35 10.58 22.68 -47.15
CA SER A 35 9.24 23.11 -47.60
C SER A 35 8.19 22.58 -46.64
N LEU A 36 7.37 23.50 -46.14
CA LEU A 36 6.22 23.25 -45.30
C LEU A 36 5.17 22.38 -46.03
N GLY A 37 4.94 21.20 -45.55
CA GLY A 37 3.86 20.28 -45.96
C GLY A 37 2.80 20.14 -44.87
N PRO A 38 1.56 19.77 -45.20
CA PRO A 38 0.36 19.99 -44.39
C PRO A 38 0.21 19.00 -43.22
N ILE A 39 -0.50 19.48 -42.21
CA ILE A 39 -0.92 18.76 -40.98
C ILE A 39 -1.64 17.45 -41.36
N LEU A 40 -1.05 16.31 -41.06
CA LEU A 40 -1.65 14.99 -41.22
C LEU A 40 -2.66 14.71 -40.10
N ASN A 41 -3.87 14.37 -40.51
CA ASN A 41 -4.98 14.00 -39.66
C ASN A 41 -4.82 12.54 -39.22
N TRP A 42 -4.98 12.26 -37.92
CA TRP A 42 -4.75 10.95 -37.30
C TRP A 42 -5.68 9.82 -37.75
N ASN A 43 -6.66 10.12 -38.61
CA ASN A 43 -7.63 9.13 -39.09
C ASN A 43 -7.23 8.40 -40.38
N ASP A 44 -6.05 8.70 -40.95
CA ASP A 44 -5.63 8.13 -42.25
C ASP A 44 -4.41 7.18 -42.14
N MET A 45 -4.21 6.53 -41.02
CA MET A 45 -3.16 5.50 -40.89
C MET A 45 -3.73 4.14 -41.33
N PRO A 46 -3.14 3.48 -42.35
CA PRO A 46 -3.57 2.13 -42.72
C PRO A 46 -3.14 1.11 -41.66
N THR A 47 -4.11 0.27 -41.25
CA THR A 47 -3.87 -0.88 -40.38
C THR A 47 -2.91 -1.86 -41.09
N PRO A 48 -1.87 -2.39 -40.37
CA PRO A 48 -1.01 -3.41 -40.94
C PRO A 48 -1.78 -4.72 -41.18
N PRO A 49 -1.48 -5.48 -42.25
CA PRO A 49 -2.17 -6.72 -42.56
C PRO A 49 -1.87 -7.79 -41.51
N LEU A 50 -2.91 -8.48 -41.04
CA LEU A 50 -2.83 -9.70 -40.27
C LEU A 50 -2.10 -10.78 -41.11
N SER A 51 -0.90 -11.16 -40.68
CA SER A 51 -0.19 -12.31 -41.23
C SER A 51 -0.75 -13.59 -40.61
N ASP A 52 -1.48 -14.35 -41.44
CA ASP A 52 -1.82 -15.75 -41.22
C ASP A 52 -0.54 -16.58 -41.12
N LEU A 53 -0.22 -17.03 -39.93
CA LEU A 53 0.71 -18.13 -39.70
C LEU A 53 -0.03 -19.25 -38.94
N THR A 54 -0.84 -20.01 -39.67
CA THR A 54 -1.27 -21.35 -39.31
C THR A 54 -0.09 -22.30 -39.51
N GLN A 55 0.66 -22.57 -38.46
CA GLN A 55 1.52 -23.75 -38.39
C GLN A 55 0.82 -24.82 -37.57
N GLU A 56 0.38 -25.87 -38.25
CA GLU A 56 -0.15 -27.10 -37.67
C GLU A 56 0.94 -27.79 -36.86
N ILE A 57 0.71 -27.96 -35.55
CA ILE A 57 1.53 -28.82 -34.67
C ILE A 57 0.87 -30.20 -34.61
N PRO A 58 1.58 -31.31 -34.92
CA PRO A 58 0.97 -32.64 -34.91
C PRO A 58 0.61 -33.08 -33.49
N ARG A 59 -0.66 -33.47 -33.29
CA ARG A 59 -1.17 -34.04 -32.03
C ARG A 59 -0.56 -35.41 -31.78
N LYS A 60 0.25 -35.56 -30.74
CA LYS A 60 0.69 -36.86 -30.20
C LYS A 60 -0.50 -37.55 -29.54
N SER A 61 -0.83 -38.75 -30.07
CA SER A 61 -1.85 -39.66 -29.56
C SER A 61 -1.55 -40.09 -28.11
N ARG A 62 -2.53 -39.95 -27.24
CA ARG A 62 -2.53 -40.50 -25.88
C ARG A 62 -2.65 -42.02 -25.95
N ARG A 63 -1.61 -42.75 -25.56
CA ARG A 63 -1.66 -44.20 -25.26
C ARG A 63 -2.54 -44.44 -24.03
N ARG A 64 -3.57 -45.26 -24.17
CA ARG A 64 -4.38 -45.80 -23.07
C ARG A 64 -3.58 -46.89 -22.34
N SER A 65 -3.47 -46.78 -21.02
CA SER A 65 -2.95 -47.84 -20.15
C SER A 65 -4.03 -48.87 -19.88
N PRO A 66 -3.67 -50.18 -19.78
CA PRO A 66 -4.63 -51.24 -19.58
C PRO A 66 -5.13 -51.35 -18.14
N LYS A 67 -6.43 -51.66 -17.98
CA LYS A 67 -7.10 -51.96 -16.72
C LYS A 67 -6.59 -53.30 -16.15
N ARG A 68 -6.24 -53.35 -14.87
CA ARG A 68 -6.05 -54.58 -14.08
C ARG A 68 -7.39 -54.99 -13.46
N PRO A 69 -7.63 -56.35 -13.35
CA PRO A 69 -8.87 -56.89 -12.80
C PRO A 69 -8.92 -56.83 -11.27
N ARG A 70 -10.14 -56.71 -10.76
CA ARG A 70 -10.49 -56.90 -9.33
C ARG A 70 -10.34 -58.35 -8.95
N GLN A 71 -9.75 -58.61 -7.79
CA GLN A 71 -9.93 -59.84 -7.01
C GLN A 71 -10.74 -59.49 -5.76
N ASP A 72 -11.88 -60.18 -5.58
CA ASP A 72 -12.62 -60.31 -4.32
C ASP A 72 -11.88 -61.35 -3.47
N ASP A 73 -11.82 -61.08 -2.16
CA ASP A 73 -11.81 -62.16 -1.15
C ASP A 73 -12.21 -61.58 0.22
N THR A 74 -13.37 -61.96 0.64
CA THR A 74 -13.91 -62.56 1.86
C THR A 74 -13.19 -62.33 3.21
N GLN A 75 -14.00 -61.80 4.13
CA GLN A 75 -14.25 -62.08 5.55
C GLN A 75 -13.19 -62.81 6.38
N GLU A 76 -12.89 -62.26 7.58
CA GLU A 76 -13.13 -62.99 8.86
C GLU A 76 -13.11 -62.02 10.07
N GLU A 77 -14.11 -62.26 10.93
CA GLU A 77 -14.31 -61.70 12.28
C GLU A 77 -13.32 -62.28 13.29
N SER A 78 -12.94 -61.46 14.31
CA SER A 78 -12.90 -61.92 15.73
C SER A 78 -12.63 -60.79 16.69
N THR A 79 -13.59 -60.43 17.45
CA THR A 79 -13.85 -60.38 18.92
C THR A 79 -12.70 -59.99 19.87
N SER A 80 -13.04 -58.95 20.65
CA SER A 80 -12.90 -58.73 22.12
C SER A 80 -11.49 -58.54 22.73
N GLN A 81 -11.24 -57.52 23.50
CA GLN A 81 -11.60 -57.38 24.92
C GLN A 81 -11.09 -56.07 25.50
N ASP A 82 -11.91 -55.49 26.35
CA ASP A 82 -11.67 -54.42 27.31
C ASP A 82 -10.54 -54.72 28.29
N THR A 83 -9.83 -53.66 28.75
CA THR A 83 -9.74 -53.30 30.18
C THR A 83 -8.91 -52.00 30.36
N PRO A 84 -9.22 -51.18 31.37
CA PRO A 84 -8.59 -49.91 31.63
C PRO A 84 -7.55 -50.01 32.77
N PHE A 85 -6.67 -49.02 32.91
CA PHE A 85 -5.95 -48.60 34.14
C PHE A 85 -5.01 -47.46 33.76
N ASP A 86 -5.01 -46.34 34.34
CA ASP A 86 -4.93 -45.73 35.64
C ASP A 86 -3.61 -45.01 35.82
N ASP A 87 -3.76 -43.74 36.23
CA ASP A 87 -2.97 -42.84 37.08
C ASP A 87 -1.43 -42.71 37.04
N ASN A 88 -1.08 -41.43 36.96
CA ASN A 88 -0.08 -40.73 37.76
C ASN A 88 1.29 -41.36 37.98
N GLN A 89 2.31 -40.71 37.44
CA GLN A 89 3.50 -40.36 38.23
C GLN A 89 4.52 -39.53 37.43
N THR A 90 4.82 -38.36 37.95
CA THR A 90 5.99 -37.55 37.63
C THR A 90 7.23 -38.15 38.29
N PRO A 91 8.38 -38.19 37.65
CA PRO A 91 9.66 -38.27 38.37
C PRO A 91 10.52 -37.03 38.11
N THR A 92 10.82 -36.35 39.18
CA THR A 92 11.94 -35.44 39.36
C THR A 92 13.26 -36.19 39.32
N GLY A 93 14.23 -35.75 38.53
CA GLY A 93 15.59 -36.21 38.51
C GLY A 93 16.57 -35.08 38.18
N PRO A 94 17.81 -35.10 38.71
CA PRO A 94 18.60 -33.90 38.93
C PRO A 94 19.44 -33.42 37.75
N ALA A 95 19.78 -32.14 37.78
CA ALA A 95 20.59 -31.40 36.82
C ALA A 95 21.97 -32.04 36.59
N ARG A 96 22.31 -32.32 35.34
CA ARG A 96 23.68 -32.66 34.89
C ARG A 96 24.25 -31.55 34.01
N THR A 97 25.32 -30.98 34.52
CA THR A 97 26.24 -30.07 33.85
C THR A 97 26.86 -30.74 32.61
N LEU A 98 26.61 -30.22 31.40
CA LEU A 98 27.27 -30.70 30.18
C LEU A 98 28.53 -29.89 29.91
N ARG A 99 29.69 -30.53 30.03
CA ARG A 99 30.98 -30.08 29.48
C ARG A 99 30.96 -30.25 27.97
N MET A 100 31.18 -29.17 27.22
CA MET A 100 31.46 -29.22 25.78
C MET A 100 32.84 -29.80 25.51
N THR A 101 32.88 -30.95 24.83
CA THR A 101 34.07 -31.45 24.10
C THR A 101 33.73 -31.49 22.63
N ILE A 102 34.49 -30.76 21.82
CA ILE A 102 34.38 -30.75 20.36
C ILE A 102 35.21 -31.95 19.84
N PRO A 103 34.61 -32.87 19.09
CA PRO A 103 35.36 -33.87 18.33
C PRO A 103 35.42 -33.44 16.86
N THR A 104 36.64 -33.20 16.37
CA THR A 104 36.98 -33.18 14.95
C THR A 104 36.81 -34.57 14.34
N ARG A 105 35.96 -34.71 13.32
CA ARG A 105 35.90 -35.92 12.49
C ARG A 105 36.07 -35.55 11.00
N PRO A 106 36.79 -36.40 10.23
CA PRO A 106 37.04 -36.16 8.82
C PRO A 106 35.79 -36.50 7.96
N PHE A 107 35.70 -35.77 6.86
CA PHE A 107 34.64 -35.93 5.82
C PHE A 107 34.63 -37.33 5.22
N SER A 108 33.50 -38.02 5.29
CA SER A 108 33.21 -39.16 4.41
C SER A 108 31.69 -39.20 4.16
N ASN A 109 31.36 -39.12 2.87
CA ASN A 109 30.12 -39.43 2.15
C ASN A 109 28.80 -38.83 2.68
N PRO A 110 27.97 -38.19 1.81
CA PRO A 110 26.65 -37.71 2.16
C PRO A 110 25.71 -38.86 2.45
N PRO A 111 24.85 -38.74 3.47
CA PRO A 111 23.85 -39.78 3.75
C PRO A 111 22.78 -39.78 2.67
N THR A 112 22.52 -40.99 2.13
CA THR A 112 21.39 -41.30 1.27
C THR A 112 20.11 -41.13 2.09
N LEU A 113 19.21 -40.22 1.62
CA LEU A 113 17.89 -40.05 2.19
C LEU A 113 17.05 -41.33 2.03
N PRO A 114 16.33 -41.77 3.06
CA PRO A 114 15.40 -42.88 2.92
C PRO A 114 14.26 -42.49 1.96
N PRO A 115 13.68 -43.46 1.22
CA PRO A 115 12.59 -43.18 0.29
C PRO A 115 11.37 -42.68 1.07
N SER A 116 10.85 -41.53 0.63
CA SER A 116 9.63 -40.94 1.15
C SER A 116 8.48 -41.88 0.94
N SER A 117 7.95 -42.51 1.99
CA SER A 117 6.66 -43.19 1.95
C SER A 117 5.57 -42.14 1.74
N SER A 118 5.09 -42.04 0.52
CA SER A 118 3.91 -41.24 0.17
C SER A 118 2.66 -41.91 0.75
N THR A 119 2.38 -41.67 2.03
CA THR A 119 1.01 -41.83 2.50
C THR A 119 0.20 -40.71 1.90
N SER A 120 -0.51 -40.99 0.84
CA SER A 120 -1.57 -40.15 0.29
C SER A 120 -2.67 -40.02 1.35
N ARG A 121 -2.51 -39.05 2.27
CA ARG A 121 -3.66 -38.54 2.99
C ARG A 121 -4.52 -37.87 1.94
N SER A 122 -5.71 -38.39 1.72
CA SER A 122 -6.78 -37.74 0.99
C SER A 122 -6.95 -36.32 1.59
N SER A 123 -6.31 -35.33 0.99
CA SER A 123 -6.61 -33.96 1.28
C SER A 123 -8.03 -33.74 0.84
N ASN A 124 -8.94 -33.60 1.79
CA ASN A 124 -10.22 -32.95 1.55
C ASN A 124 -9.90 -31.73 0.69
N HIS A 125 -10.37 -31.74 -0.56
CA HIS A 125 -10.29 -30.60 -1.43
C HIS A 125 -10.90 -29.43 -0.67
N SER A 126 -10.05 -28.60 -0.04
CA SER A 126 -10.48 -27.26 0.31
C SER A 126 -10.96 -26.66 -1.00
N ARG A 127 -12.28 -26.48 -1.09
CA ARG A 127 -12.91 -25.76 -2.19
C ARG A 127 -12.10 -24.48 -2.31
N SER A 128 -11.46 -24.27 -3.44
CA SER A 128 -10.78 -23.03 -3.79
C SER A 128 -11.86 -21.95 -3.64
N THR A 129 -11.82 -21.25 -2.50
CA THR A 129 -12.73 -20.16 -2.24
C THR A 129 -12.42 -19.11 -3.31
N SER A 130 -13.39 -18.81 -4.15
CA SER A 130 -13.25 -17.80 -5.18
C SER A 130 -12.71 -16.51 -4.54
N PRO A 131 -11.73 -15.82 -5.17
CA PRO A 131 -11.20 -14.58 -4.60
C PRO A 131 -12.33 -13.60 -4.34
N VAL A 132 -12.27 -12.87 -3.23
CA VAL A 132 -13.24 -11.82 -2.91
C VAL A 132 -13.26 -10.84 -4.08
N LYS A 133 -14.44 -10.60 -4.64
CA LYS A 133 -14.65 -9.70 -5.77
C LYS A 133 -15.29 -8.40 -5.28
N ARG A 134 -15.25 -7.35 -6.09
CA ARG A 134 -15.92 -6.06 -5.82
C ARG A 134 -17.40 -6.25 -5.43
N ALA A 135 -18.13 -7.14 -6.12
CA ALA A 135 -19.50 -7.48 -5.78
C ALA A 135 -19.69 -8.01 -4.34
N THR A 136 -18.64 -8.54 -3.70
CA THR A 136 -18.71 -8.98 -2.31
C THR A 136 -18.79 -7.79 -1.34
N LEU A 137 -18.21 -6.64 -1.69
CA LEU A 137 -18.24 -5.43 -0.88
C LEU A 137 -19.67 -4.85 -0.77
N GLU A 138 -20.46 -5.00 -1.83
CA GLU A 138 -21.87 -4.56 -1.86
C GLU A 138 -22.78 -5.44 -0.99
N LEU A 139 -22.32 -6.67 -0.70
CA LEU A 139 -23.04 -7.61 0.16
C LEU A 139 -22.75 -7.47 1.65
N LEU A 140 -21.81 -6.60 2.04
CA LEU A 140 -21.50 -6.33 3.44
C LEU A 140 -22.72 -5.75 4.18
N GLN A 141 -22.78 -5.93 5.50
CA GLN A 141 -23.83 -5.32 6.35
C GLN A 141 -23.92 -3.82 6.13
N LYS A 142 -22.77 -3.13 6.11
CA LYS A 142 -22.61 -1.76 5.60
C LYS A 142 -21.91 -1.87 4.24
N PRO A 143 -22.66 -1.79 3.12
CA PRO A 143 -22.09 -1.96 1.77
C PRO A 143 -21.00 -0.94 1.46
N VAL A 144 -20.02 -1.35 0.67
CA VAL A 144 -18.98 -0.45 0.13
C VAL A 144 -19.14 -0.37 -1.38
N THR A 145 -19.33 0.85 -1.88
CA THR A 145 -19.57 1.14 -3.30
C THR A 145 -18.46 2.06 -3.83
N PHE A 146 -17.97 1.79 -5.02
CA PHE A 146 -17.03 2.68 -5.71
C PHE A 146 -17.78 3.57 -6.69
N ILE A 147 -17.59 4.87 -6.56
CA ILE A 147 -18.24 5.91 -7.37
C ILE A 147 -17.20 6.81 -8.04
N PRO A 148 -17.52 7.45 -9.16
CA PRO A 148 -16.68 8.50 -9.74
C PRO A 148 -16.53 9.70 -8.78
N ILE A 149 -15.37 10.39 -8.85
CA ILE A 149 -15.08 11.53 -7.97
C ILE A 149 -16.01 12.71 -8.12
N ASP A 150 -16.60 12.89 -9.32
CA ASP A 150 -17.57 13.95 -9.61
C ASP A 150 -18.94 13.72 -8.97
N GLU A 151 -19.25 12.49 -8.55
CA GLU A 151 -20.43 12.16 -7.77
C GLU A 151 -20.23 12.40 -6.27
N LEU A 152 -18.97 12.61 -5.80
CA LEU A 152 -18.68 12.86 -4.42
C LEU A 152 -19.22 14.20 -3.94
N LYS A 153 -20.08 14.18 -2.94
CA LYS A 153 -20.39 15.39 -2.15
C LYS A 153 -19.25 15.65 -1.18
N ILE A 154 -18.37 16.58 -1.55
CA ILE A 154 -17.22 16.92 -0.72
C ILE A 154 -17.69 17.42 0.63
N GLN A 155 -17.31 16.72 1.68
CA GLN A 155 -17.66 17.09 3.06
C GLN A 155 -16.77 18.25 3.55
N GLU A 156 -17.32 19.06 4.44
CA GLU A 156 -16.62 20.22 5.01
C GLU A 156 -15.28 19.84 5.65
N ASN A 157 -15.23 18.69 6.30
CA ASN A 157 -14.04 18.17 7.00
C ASN A 157 -12.81 17.90 6.10
N ILE A 158 -12.98 17.86 4.77
CA ILE A 158 -11.89 17.65 3.80
C ILE A 158 -11.87 18.70 2.67
N GLN A 159 -12.85 19.59 2.62
CA GLN A 159 -13.05 20.53 1.50
C GLN A 159 -11.79 21.34 1.16
N ASN A 160 -11.13 21.90 2.17
CA ASN A 160 -9.94 22.73 1.97
C ASN A 160 -8.75 21.92 1.43
N ALA A 161 -8.52 20.74 1.98
CA ALA A 161 -7.47 19.84 1.50
C ALA A 161 -7.80 19.32 0.09
N PHE A 162 -9.06 18.95 -0.15
CA PHE A 162 -9.52 18.49 -1.46
C PHE A 162 -9.25 19.53 -2.55
N ASN A 163 -9.59 20.80 -2.33
CA ASN A 163 -9.37 21.86 -3.30
C ASN A 163 -7.87 22.02 -3.64
N ARG A 164 -6.99 22.01 -2.62
CA ARG A 164 -5.54 22.11 -2.86
C ARG A 164 -4.98 20.87 -3.56
N ILE A 165 -5.44 19.67 -3.19
CA ILE A 165 -5.08 18.41 -3.84
C ILE A 165 -5.52 18.42 -5.30
N PHE A 166 -6.73 18.90 -5.56
CA PHE A 166 -7.27 19.04 -6.91
C PHE A 166 -6.41 19.99 -7.75
N ASP A 167 -6.08 21.16 -7.24
CA ASP A 167 -5.17 22.12 -7.89
C ASP A 167 -3.83 21.47 -8.26
N ILE A 168 -3.21 20.77 -7.32
CA ILE A 168 -1.94 20.05 -7.56
C ILE A 168 -2.11 18.97 -8.63
N SER A 169 -3.19 18.19 -8.57
CA SER A 169 -3.45 17.12 -9.54
C SER A 169 -3.59 17.64 -10.97
N TYR A 170 -4.08 18.87 -11.13
CA TYR A 170 -4.14 19.60 -12.40
C TYR A 170 -2.88 20.40 -12.73
N GLY A 171 -1.84 20.27 -11.92
CA GLY A 171 -0.53 20.86 -12.19
C GLY A 171 -0.38 22.33 -11.73
N ASN A 172 -1.00 22.70 -10.62
CA ASN A 172 -0.89 24.04 -10.07
C ASN A 172 0.00 24.05 -8.82
N LYS A 173 1.07 24.85 -8.84
CA LYS A 173 1.92 25.22 -7.67
C LYS A 173 2.39 24.07 -6.78
N PHE A 174 3.03 23.06 -7.36
CA PHE A 174 3.51 21.87 -6.61
C PHE A 174 5.03 21.71 -6.62
N ILE A 175 5.79 22.56 -7.35
CA ILE A 175 7.25 22.53 -7.44
C ILE A 175 7.81 23.82 -6.81
N PRO A 176 8.80 23.73 -5.91
CA PRO A 176 9.45 24.94 -5.39
C PRO A 176 10.26 25.64 -6.49
N ARG A 177 10.11 26.97 -6.61
CA ARG A 177 10.84 27.76 -7.62
C ARG A 177 12.36 27.70 -7.46
N ALA A 178 12.84 27.41 -6.25
CA ALA A 178 14.29 27.27 -5.98
C ALA A 178 15.01 26.31 -6.92
N ILE A 179 14.31 25.27 -7.41
CA ILE A 179 14.87 24.23 -8.24
C ILE A 179 14.41 24.33 -9.71
N GLU A 180 13.80 25.45 -10.10
CA GLU A 180 13.34 25.62 -11.49
C GLU A 180 14.49 25.51 -12.51
N LYS A 181 15.68 26.01 -12.16
CA LYS A 181 16.86 25.97 -13.03
C LYS A 181 17.30 24.53 -13.28
N GLU A 182 17.34 23.71 -12.26
CA GLU A 182 17.73 22.31 -12.30
C GLU A 182 16.73 21.48 -13.12
N ILE A 183 15.44 21.74 -12.94
CA ILE A 183 14.39 21.07 -13.72
C ILE A 183 14.47 21.49 -15.20
N ARG A 184 14.70 22.76 -15.50
CA ARG A 184 14.91 23.21 -16.89
C ARG A 184 16.12 22.57 -17.53
N ALA A 185 17.21 22.43 -16.77
CA ALA A 185 18.41 21.76 -17.26
C ALA A 185 18.22 20.27 -17.57
N SER A 186 17.21 19.62 -16.98
CA SER A 186 16.86 18.21 -17.28
C SER A 186 16.18 18.01 -18.64
N GLY A 187 15.95 19.08 -19.41
CA GLY A 187 15.32 19.03 -20.73
C GLY A 187 13.81 18.79 -20.72
N GLN A 188 13.17 18.81 -19.55
CA GLN A 188 11.71 18.64 -19.47
C GLN A 188 10.97 19.92 -19.86
N ARG A 189 9.86 19.76 -20.58
CA ARG A 189 8.97 20.87 -20.88
C ARG A 189 8.33 21.36 -19.58
N ILE A 190 8.47 22.64 -19.29
CA ILE A 190 8.02 23.27 -18.06
C ILE A 190 6.84 24.21 -18.33
N ILE A 191 5.89 24.23 -17.40
CA ILE A 191 4.77 25.17 -17.36
C ILE A 191 4.98 26.07 -16.14
N SER A 192 4.93 27.37 -16.32
CA SER A 192 5.19 28.38 -15.26
C SER A 192 4.26 28.23 -14.05
N GLY A 193 3.03 27.79 -14.25
CA GLY A 193 2.05 27.57 -13.18
C GLY A 193 2.39 26.44 -12.22
N TRP A 194 3.37 25.58 -12.52
CA TRP A 194 3.80 24.50 -11.64
C TRP A 194 4.56 24.97 -10.41
N PHE A 195 5.16 26.17 -10.48
CA PHE A 195 6.06 26.65 -9.44
C PHE A 195 5.34 27.50 -8.40
N PHE A 196 5.74 27.31 -7.13
CA PHE A 196 5.36 28.20 -6.02
C PHE A 196 6.59 28.91 -5.48
N GLU A 197 6.38 30.13 -4.96
CA GLU A 197 7.42 30.91 -4.31
C GLU A 197 7.73 30.33 -2.92
N HIS A 198 8.96 30.48 -2.48
CA HIS A 198 9.46 30.00 -1.20
C HIS A 198 10.41 31.04 -0.60
N SER A 199 10.70 30.90 0.69
CA SER A 199 11.73 31.69 1.36
C SER A 199 13.12 31.12 1.08
N ASP A 200 14.11 32.01 0.91
CA ASP A 200 15.49 31.62 0.54
C ASP A 200 16.17 30.69 1.54
N ASP A 201 15.74 30.68 2.80
CA ASP A 201 16.23 29.81 3.86
C ASP A 201 15.97 28.31 3.61
N ARG A 202 15.02 27.97 2.72
CA ARG A 202 14.66 26.58 2.39
C ARG A 202 15.33 26.04 1.14
N THR A 203 16.12 26.83 0.44
CA THR A 203 16.72 26.42 -0.84
C THR A 203 17.56 25.14 -0.71
N ALA A 204 18.38 25.03 0.33
CA ALA A 204 19.19 23.82 0.57
C ALA A 204 18.33 22.57 0.78
N GLN A 205 17.21 22.71 1.50
CA GLN A 205 16.26 21.62 1.72
C GLN A 205 15.64 21.15 0.41
N TYR A 206 15.28 22.06 -0.51
CA TYR A 206 14.70 21.69 -1.80
C TYR A 206 15.70 21.02 -2.73
N VAL A 207 17.00 21.37 -2.64
CA VAL A 207 18.06 20.69 -3.38
C VAL A 207 18.25 19.26 -2.87
N GLU A 208 18.25 19.04 -1.56
CA GLU A 208 18.28 17.67 -0.97
C GLU A 208 17.06 16.85 -1.40
N GLU A 209 15.89 17.46 -1.40
CA GLU A 209 14.64 16.86 -1.82
C GLU A 209 14.69 16.44 -3.30
N LEU A 210 15.18 17.31 -4.17
CA LEU A 210 15.40 17.00 -5.59
C LEU A 210 16.33 15.80 -5.77
N ALA A 211 17.46 15.76 -5.05
CA ALA A 211 18.39 14.64 -5.10
C ALA A 211 17.73 13.31 -4.67
N ALA A 212 16.92 13.35 -3.60
CA ALA A 212 16.18 12.18 -3.14
C ALA A 212 15.14 11.71 -4.18
N LEU A 213 14.39 12.64 -4.79
CA LEU A 213 13.41 12.31 -5.84
C LEU A 213 14.07 11.75 -7.10
N LEU A 214 15.24 12.27 -7.50
CA LEU A 214 16.01 11.72 -8.62
C LEU A 214 16.43 10.28 -8.35
N LYS A 215 16.92 10.00 -7.14
CA LYS A 215 17.27 8.63 -6.72
C LYS A 215 16.06 7.70 -6.79
N ILE A 216 14.91 8.11 -6.25
CA ILE A 216 13.67 7.34 -6.28
C ILE A 216 13.25 7.06 -7.73
N LYS A 217 13.29 8.08 -8.61
CA LYS A 217 12.98 7.92 -10.04
C LYS A 217 13.87 6.89 -10.73
N ASP A 218 15.18 6.96 -10.51
CA ASP A 218 16.13 6.06 -11.14
C ASP A 218 15.98 4.63 -10.61
N THR A 219 15.71 4.48 -9.31
CA THR A 219 15.38 3.19 -8.70
C THR A 219 14.09 2.61 -9.28
N ALA A 220 13.04 3.41 -9.41
CA ALA A 220 11.76 2.99 -9.99
C ALA A 220 11.92 2.47 -11.42
N ARG A 221 12.69 3.17 -12.26
CA ARG A 221 13.00 2.72 -13.62
C ARG A 221 13.82 1.42 -13.66
N TYR A 222 14.73 1.26 -12.71
CA TYR A 222 15.51 0.03 -12.57
C TYR A 222 14.61 -1.15 -12.22
N LEU A 223 13.69 -0.98 -11.27
CA LEU A 223 12.75 -2.02 -10.82
C LEU A 223 11.76 -2.40 -11.93
N GLU A 224 11.20 -1.42 -12.64
CA GLU A 224 10.32 -1.63 -13.79
C GLU A 224 11.02 -2.48 -14.86
N LYS A 225 12.22 -2.05 -15.27
CA LYS A 225 13.02 -2.76 -16.30
C LYS A 225 13.38 -4.19 -15.88
N GLY A 226 13.54 -4.42 -14.58
CA GLY A 226 13.83 -5.74 -14.01
C GLY A 226 12.60 -6.61 -13.77
N GLY A 227 11.37 -6.10 -13.94
CA GLY A 227 10.13 -6.80 -13.58
C GLY A 227 10.09 -7.16 -12.10
N ALA A 228 10.45 -6.22 -11.23
CA ALA A 228 10.63 -6.46 -9.80
C ALA A 228 9.31 -6.80 -9.09
N HIS A 229 9.40 -7.59 -8.01
CA HIS A 229 8.26 -7.90 -7.17
C HIS A 229 7.77 -6.68 -6.37
N GLU A 230 6.50 -6.68 -5.99
CA GLU A 230 5.83 -5.65 -5.19
C GLU A 230 6.64 -5.24 -3.93
N SER A 231 7.24 -6.22 -3.24
CA SER A 231 8.05 -5.95 -2.06
C SER A 231 9.29 -5.07 -2.32
N ALA A 232 9.91 -5.18 -3.50
CA ALA A 232 11.03 -4.32 -3.89
C ALA A 232 10.55 -2.88 -4.15
N TRP A 233 9.42 -2.72 -4.83
CA TRP A 233 8.77 -1.43 -5.01
C TRP A 233 8.44 -0.77 -3.67
N ASN A 234 7.91 -1.55 -2.73
CA ASN A 234 7.57 -1.07 -1.40
C ASN A 234 8.80 -0.62 -0.61
N LEU A 235 9.90 -1.38 -0.70
CA LEU A 235 11.13 -1.09 0.03
C LEU A 235 11.88 0.11 -0.55
N ASP A 236 12.04 0.15 -1.87
CA ASP A 236 13.04 1.02 -2.51
C ASP A 236 12.43 2.25 -3.20
N VAL A 237 11.11 2.28 -3.41
CA VAL A 237 10.39 3.39 -4.08
C VAL A 237 9.27 3.96 -3.23
N HIS A 238 8.24 3.17 -2.90
CA HIS A 238 7.05 3.67 -2.22
C HIS A 238 7.36 4.12 -0.80
N GLY A 239 8.08 3.29 -0.03
CA GLY A 239 8.48 3.61 1.33
C GLY A 239 9.34 4.88 1.42
N PRO A 240 10.44 5.00 0.67
CA PRO A 240 11.25 6.22 0.62
C PRO A 240 10.50 7.48 0.19
N LEU A 241 9.56 7.38 -0.77
CA LEU A 241 8.74 8.52 -1.18
C LEU A 241 7.80 8.98 -0.06
N LEU A 242 7.15 8.05 0.63
CA LEU A 242 6.32 8.34 1.80
C LEU A 242 7.14 8.96 2.94
N GLU A 243 8.34 8.44 3.23
CA GLU A 243 9.24 9.04 4.23
C GLU A 243 9.65 10.47 3.88
N LEU A 244 9.99 10.71 2.61
CA LEU A 244 10.33 12.06 2.13
C LEU A 244 9.16 13.03 2.28
N ALA A 245 7.96 12.59 1.94
CA ALA A 245 6.75 13.39 2.06
C ALA A 245 6.45 13.76 3.52
N LEU A 246 6.60 12.82 4.43
CA LEU A 246 6.28 12.98 5.85
C LEU A 246 7.41 13.62 6.67
N LYS A 247 8.63 13.73 6.13
CA LYS A 247 9.81 14.30 6.85
C LYS A 247 9.55 15.64 7.56
N PRO A 248 8.75 16.60 7.01
CA PRO A 248 8.43 17.85 7.69
C PRO A 248 7.46 17.68 8.88
N PHE A 249 6.70 16.60 8.96
CA PHE A 249 5.60 16.38 9.89
C PHE A 249 6.02 15.42 11.00
N LYS A 250 6.43 15.96 12.15
CA LYS A 250 7.01 15.16 13.26
C LYS A 250 6.02 14.23 13.95
N SER A 251 4.74 14.54 13.85
CA SER A 251 3.66 13.72 14.41
C SER A 251 3.27 12.54 13.51
N LEU A 252 3.69 12.56 12.24
CA LEU A 252 3.29 11.56 11.26
C LEU A 252 4.39 10.56 10.96
N LYS A 253 3.97 9.32 10.66
CA LYS A 253 4.87 8.24 10.24
C LYS A 253 4.20 7.38 9.19
N ARG A 254 4.98 6.79 8.30
CA ARG A 254 4.55 5.64 7.54
C ARG A 254 4.82 4.37 8.32
N GLU A 255 3.88 3.45 8.35
CA GLU A 255 4.04 2.13 8.95
C GLU A 255 3.81 1.05 7.91
N LEU A 256 4.65 0.00 7.92
CA LEU A 256 4.49 -1.17 7.06
C LEU A 256 3.53 -2.15 7.72
N LEU A 257 2.43 -2.49 7.03
CA LEU A 257 1.30 -3.23 7.61
C LEU A 257 1.01 -4.58 6.90
N THR A 258 1.91 -5.04 6.05
CA THR A 258 1.77 -6.28 5.25
C THR A 258 1.52 -7.55 6.08
N GLN A 259 1.75 -7.50 7.41
CA GLN A 259 1.50 -8.60 8.34
C GLN A 259 0.33 -8.33 9.30
N ALA A 260 -0.27 -7.15 9.22
CA ALA A 260 -1.25 -6.67 10.20
C ALA A 260 -2.69 -7.00 9.75
N ARG A 261 -3.20 -8.15 10.18
CA ARG A 261 -4.55 -8.63 9.85
C ARG A 261 -5.64 -7.86 10.59
N ILE A 262 -6.80 -7.74 9.96
CA ILE A 262 -7.99 -7.21 10.62
C ILE A 262 -8.36 -8.11 11.81
N SER A 263 -8.58 -7.49 12.97
CA SER A 263 -8.97 -8.20 14.18
C SER A 263 -10.40 -8.75 14.07
N PRO A 264 -10.66 -9.97 14.58
CA PRO A 264 -11.96 -10.64 14.44
C PRO A 264 -13.21 -9.79 14.73
N PRO A 265 -13.25 -8.95 15.78
CA PRO A 265 -14.42 -8.12 16.07
C PRO A 265 -14.75 -7.07 15.01
N PHE A 266 -13.76 -6.71 14.18
CA PHE A 266 -13.88 -5.67 13.16
C PHE A 266 -13.93 -6.22 11.73
N ILE A 267 -13.85 -7.55 11.57
CA ILE A 267 -14.05 -8.16 10.25
C ILE A 267 -15.45 -7.80 9.75
N PRO A 268 -15.58 -7.23 8.55
CA PRO A 268 -16.87 -6.91 7.96
C PRO A 268 -17.71 -8.17 7.74
N GLU A 269 -18.98 -8.11 8.09
CA GLU A 269 -19.91 -9.23 7.96
C GLU A 269 -20.72 -9.11 6.68
N ILE A 270 -21.03 -10.26 6.05
CA ILE A 270 -21.91 -10.34 4.88
C ILE A 270 -23.33 -10.61 5.33
N LYS A 271 -24.32 -9.97 4.69
CA LYS A 271 -25.76 -10.07 5.03
C LYS A 271 -26.30 -11.50 4.99
N THR A 272 -25.72 -12.37 4.16
CA THR A 272 -26.29 -13.70 3.83
C THR A 272 -25.42 -14.90 4.24
N GLY A 273 -24.30 -14.70 4.95
CA GLY A 273 -23.42 -15.81 5.35
C GLY A 273 -22.03 -15.36 5.76
N SER A 274 -21.21 -16.32 6.23
CA SER A 274 -19.85 -16.00 6.67
C SER A 274 -18.81 -16.30 5.59
N PHE A 275 -18.08 -15.27 5.14
CA PHE A 275 -16.81 -15.39 4.38
C PHE A 275 -15.63 -15.03 5.28
N TYR A 276 -15.69 -15.41 6.54
CA TYR A 276 -14.76 -15.00 7.59
C TYR A 276 -13.29 -15.22 7.22
N ASP A 277 -12.96 -16.40 6.72
CA ASP A 277 -11.57 -16.79 6.44
C ASP A 277 -10.95 -16.00 5.27
N ILE A 278 -11.75 -15.60 4.29
CA ILE A 278 -11.29 -14.87 3.11
C ILE A 278 -11.03 -13.40 3.45
N ILE A 279 -11.93 -12.81 4.22
CA ILE A 279 -11.85 -11.39 4.62
C ILE A 279 -10.74 -11.19 5.64
N SER A 280 -10.57 -12.12 6.59
CA SER A 280 -9.55 -12.02 7.65
C SER A 280 -8.11 -12.06 7.13
N SER A 281 -7.88 -12.59 5.93
CA SER A 281 -6.55 -12.68 5.33
C SER A 281 -6.13 -11.40 4.58
N LYS A 282 -7.05 -10.47 4.32
CA LYS A 282 -6.75 -9.25 3.55
C LYS A 282 -6.13 -8.19 4.46
N MET A 283 -5.06 -7.58 3.97
CA MET A 283 -4.26 -6.57 4.66
C MET A 283 -3.99 -5.43 3.69
N ILE A 284 -3.55 -4.30 4.20
CA ILE A 284 -2.99 -3.20 3.43
C ILE A 284 -1.47 -3.19 3.58
N ASP A 285 -0.76 -2.57 2.65
CA ASP A 285 0.70 -2.56 2.68
C ASP A 285 1.28 -1.51 3.61
N PHE A 286 0.78 -0.28 3.55
CA PHE A 286 1.22 0.81 4.40
C PHE A 286 0.04 1.55 5.03
N GLY A 287 0.35 2.28 6.09
CA GLY A 287 -0.53 3.29 6.67
C GLY A 287 0.26 4.54 7.04
N VAL A 288 -0.32 5.71 6.77
CA VAL A 288 0.15 6.93 7.43
C VAL A 288 -0.53 7.00 8.78
N THR A 289 0.27 7.02 9.84
CA THR A 289 -0.21 7.12 11.23
C THR A 289 0.08 8.50 11.79
N VAL A 290 -0.78 8.91 12.74
CA VAL A 290 -0.56 10.12 13.51
C VAL A 290 -0.31 9.77 14.97
N LYS A 291 0.74 10.33 15.56
CA LYS A 291 0.98 10.27 17.00
C LYS A 291 0.07 11.28 17.68
N PRO A 292 -0.91 10.84 18.48
CA PRO A 292 -1.83 11.74 19.14
C PRO A 292 -1.14 12.59 20.21
N SER A 293 -1.78 13.68 20.63
CA SER A 293 -1.34 14.48 21.78
C SER A 293 -1.28 13.61 23.05
N THR A 294 -0.54 14.05 24.07
CA THR A 294 -0.43 13.30 25.33
C THR A 294 -1.80 13.08 25.97
N SER A 295 -2.70 14.05 25.92
CA SER A 295 -4.06 13.95 26.45
C SER A 295 -4.89 12.95 25.67
N THR A 296 -4.85 13.02 24.35
CA THR A 296 -5.56 12.07 23.46
C THR A 296 -5.02 10.66 23.61
N ALA A 297 -3.69 10.48 23.68
CA ALA A 297 -3.05 9.18 23.88
C ALA A 297 -3.45 8.56 25.23
N GLN A 298 -3.50 9.35 26.30
CA GLN A 298 -3.96 8.89 27.61
C GLN A 298 -5.43 8.46 27.56
N HIS A 299 -6.27 9.22 26.89
CA HIS A 299 -7.69 8.91 26.74
C HIS A 299 -7.91 7.61 25.93
N ILE A 300 -7.19 7.45 24.80
CA ILE A 300 -7.17 6.21 24.03
C ILE A 300 -6.74 5.04 24.92
N SER A 301 -5.66 5.20 25.69
CA SER A 301 -5.19 4.16 26.61
C SER A 301 -6.25 3.76 27.63
N ASN A 302 -6.95 4.74 28.21
CA ASN A 302 -8.03 4.49 29.16
C ASN A 302 -9.18 3.68 28.52
N ILE A 303 -9.61 4.04 27.31
CA ILE A 303 -10.63 3.30 26.56
C ILE A 303 -10.16 1.87 26.29
N LEU A 304 -8.93 1.72 25.80
CA LEU A 304 -8.39 0.41 25.42
C LEU A 304 -8.23 -0.51 26.62
N ASN A 305 -7.94 0.01 27.81
CA ASN A 305 -7.81 -0.78 29.03
C ASN A 305 -9.15 -1.36 29.53
N THR A 306 -10.29 -0.86 29.05
CA THR A 306 -11.62 -1.36 29.41
C THR A 306 -12.16 -2.42 28.45
N VAL A 307 -11.49 -2.68 27.34
CA VAL A 307 -11.98 -3.60 26.29
C VAL A 307 -11.16 -4.90 26.25
N PRO A 308 -11.73 -6.02 25.75
CA PRO A 308 -11.01 -7.27 25.57
C PRO A 308 -9.80 -7.14 24.64
N HIS A 309 -8.81 -8.04 24.81
CA HIS A 309 -7.55 -8.02 24.04
C HIS A 309 -7.74 -7.93 22.53
N ASN A 310 -8.73 -8.62 21.96
CA ASN A 310 -9.04 -8.59 20.53
C ASN A 310 -9.63 -7.25 20.03
N LYS A 311 -9.90 -6.30 20.92
CA LYS A 311 -10.31 -4.90 20.64
C LYS A 311 -9.27 -3.88 21.12
N HIS A 312 -8.09 -4.33 21.57
CA HIS A 312 -7.12 -3.52 22.30
C HIS A 312 -6.18 -2.74 21.35
N SER A 313 -6.78 -2.03 20.39
CA SER A 313 -6.11 -1.12 19.44
C SER A 313 -7.09 -0.02 19.01
N ILE A 314 -6.60 1.18 18.76
CA ILE A 314 -7.38 2.26 18.16
C ILE A 314 -7.78 1.93 16.71
N ASN A 315 -7.01 1.08 16.04
CA ASN A 315 -7.22 0.64 14.67
C ASN A 315 -8.02 -0.68 14.60
N PRO A 316 -8.56 -1.08 13.43
CA PRO A 316 -9.22 -2.36 13.27
C PRO A 316 -8.27 -3.58 13.30
N ILE A 317 -6.98 -3.37 13.53
CA ILE A 317 -5.92 -4.37 13.60
C ILE A 317 -5.28 -4.39 14.99
N ILE A 318 -4.69 -5.54 15.38
CA ILE A 318 -3.85 -5.63 16.58
C ILE A 318 -2.40 -5.72 16.13
N TYR A 319 -1.75 -4.56 16.09
CA TYR A 319 -0.33 -4.44 15.78
C TYR A 319 0.30 -3.43 16.73
N ASN A 320 1.31 -3.87 17.48
CA ASN A 320 1.83 -3.11 18.62
C ASN A 320 2.37 -1.73 18.24
N LEU A 321 2.97 -1.58 17.05
CA LEU A 321 3.54 -0.31 16.60
C LEU A 321 2.49 0.78 16.38
N VAL A 322 1.25 0.39 16.04
CA VAL A 322 0.15 1.32 15.75
C VAL A 322 -1.02 1.18 16.73
N LYS A 323 -0.78 0.52 17.88
CA LYS A 323 -1.84 0.23 18.84
C LYS A 323 -2.56 1.50 19.33
N TYR A 324 -1.82 2.56 19.53
CA TYR A 324 -2.30 3.85 20.05
C TYR A 324 -2.27 4.96 19.01
N ASP A 325 -1.62 4.73 17.87
CA ASP A 325 -1.41 5.68 16.80
C ASP A 325 -2.43 5.39 15.67
N PRO A 326 -3.45 6.24 15.47
CA PRO A 326 -4.45 6.04 14.43
C PRO A 326 -3.84 5.96 13.03
N ILE A 327 -4.26 4.98 12.25
CA ILE A 327 -3.97 4.90 10.81
C ILE A 327 -4.99 5.79 10.10
N VAL A 328 -4.50 6.84 9.44
CA VAL A 328 -5.36 7.85 8.81
C VAL A 328 -5.44 7.68 7.31
N VAL A 329 -4.33 7.28 6.66
CA VAL A 329 -4.30 7.03 5.22
C VAL A 329 -3.84 5.60 4.99
N PRO A 330 -4.74 4.66 4.76
CA PRO A 330 -4.38 3.31 4.33
C PRO A 330 -3.90 3.34 2.88
N ILE A 331 -2.85 2.57 2.60
CA ILE A 331 -2.19 2.53 1.30
C ILE A 331 -2.06 1.07 0.87
N GLU A 332 -2.56 0.77 -0.31
CA GLU A 332 -2.41 -0.52 -0.96
C GLU A 332 -1.54 -0.38 -2.20
N THR A 333 -0.60 -1.30 -2.36
CA THR A 333 0.34 -1.30 -3.47
C THR A 333 0.20 -2.55 -4.33
N LYS A 334 0.52 -2.44 -5.61
CA LYS A 334 0.57 -3.57 -6.54
C LYS A 334 1.70 -3.38 -7.54
N ASN A 335 2.23 -4.48 -8.06
CA ASN A 335 3.04 -4.44 -9.27
C ASN A 335 2.15 -4.50 -10.54
N ALA A 336 2.71 -4.33 -11.73
CA ALA A 336 1.97 -4.32 -12.99
C ALA A 336 1.18 -5.61 -13.26
N THR A 337 1.60 -6.73 -12.71
CA THR A 337 0.91 -8.02 -12.82
C THR A 337 -0.20 -8.18 -11.78
N GLY A 338 -0.20 -7.33 -10.75
CA GLY A 338 -1.24 -7.29 -9.72
C GLY A 338 -2.53 -6.68 -10.26
N HIS A 339 -3.65 -7.21 -9.77
CA HIS A 339 -4.95 -6.72 -10.23
C HIS A 339 -5.36 -5.47 -9.44
N THR A 340 -5.58 -4.35 -10.13
CA THR A 340 -6.14 -3.12 -9.55
C THR A 340 -7.45 -3.39 -8.79
N GLU A 341 -8.26 -4.33 -9.27
CA GLU A 341 -9.48 -4.77 -8.57
C GLU A 341 -9.18 -5.45 -7.22
N GLU A 342 -8.06 -6.13 -7.08
CA GLU A 342 -7.66 -6.68 -5.79
C GLU A 342 -7.31 -5.57 -4.81
N ALA A 343 -6.58 -4.54 -5.24
CA ALA A 343 -6.27 -3.37 -4.42
C ALA A 343 -7.55 -2.65 -3.95
N ARG A 344 -8.53 -2.46 -4.85
CA ARG A 344 -9.85 -1.90 -4.49
C ARG A 344 -10.54 -2.72 -3.42
N VAL A 345 -10.56 -4.05 -3.57
CA VAL A 345 -11.18 -4.95 -2.61
C VAL A 345 -10.47 -4.87 -1.25
N GLN A 346 -9.14 -4.83 -1.21
CA GLN A 346 -8.37 -4.72 0.03
C GLN A 346 -8.65 -3.40 0.74
N LEU A 347 -8.61 -2.28 0.02
CA LEU A 347 -8.97 -0.96 0.57
C LEU A 347 -10.43 -0.91 1.03
N GLY A 348 -11.37 -1.45 0.25
CA GLY A 348 -12.79 -1.50 0.62
C GLY A 348 -13.05 -2.29 1.90
N LEU A 349 -12.42 -3.45 2.06
CA LEU A 349 -12.51 -4.26 3.28
C LEU A 349 -11.86 -3.56 4.48
N TRP A 350 -10.70 -2.89 4.26
CA TRP A 350 -10.07 -2.09 5.29
C TRP A 350 -10.99 -0.97 5.78
N VAL A 351 -11.57 -0.21 4.86
CA VAL A 351 -12.48 0.90 5.18
C VAL A 351 -13.71 0.40 5.95
N ALA A 352 -14.33 -0.70 5.51
CA ALA A 352 -15.46 -1.30 6.23
C ALA A 352 -15.08 -1.72 7.66
N ALA A 353 -13.89 -2.31 7.84
CA ALA A 353 -13.36 -2.66 9.15
C ALA A 353 -13.06 -1.42 10.01
N TRP A 354 -12.51 -0.37 9.39
CA TRP A 354 -12.23 0.91 10.05
C TRP A 354 -13.52 1.59 10.51
N HIS A 355 -14.57 1.66 9.69
CA HIS A 355 -15.88 2.15 10.07
C HIS A 355 -16.44 1.37 11.27
N LYS A 356 -16.39 0.04 11.22
CA LYS A 356 -16.84 -0.81 12.33
C LYS A 356 -16.04 -0.55 13.62
N ARG A 357 -14.74 -0.24 13.50
CA ARG A 357 -13.92 0.17 14.64
C ARG A 357 -14.31 1.55 15.16
N MET A 358 -14.48 2.52 14.29
CA MET A 358 -14.89 3.87 14.68
C MET A 358 -16.27 3.86 15.33
N ASP A 359 -17.23 3.12 14.80
CA ASP A 359 -18.54 2.95 15.43
C ASP A 359 -18.45 2.39 16.85
N ALA A 360 -17.54 1.43 17.08
CA ALA A 360 -17.31 0.86 18.42
C ALA A 360 -16.64 1.84 19.40
N LEU A 361 -16.08 2.95 18.91
CA LEU A 361 -15.49 4.02 19.72
C LEU A 361 -16.37 5.26 19.81
N ARG A 362 -17.51 5.26 19.15
CA ARG A 362 -18.40 6.42 19.04
C ARG A 362 -18.94 6.86 20.39
N ILE A 363 -18.79 8.13 20.67
CA ILE A 363 -19.39 8.81 21.82
C ILE A 363 -20.38 9.86 21.30
N GLY A 364 -21.67 9.53 21.27
CA GLY A 364 -22.75 10.38 20.73
C GLY A 364 -22.91 10.31 19.20
N ASP A 365 -23.81 11.12 18.67
CA ASP A 365 -24.12 11.18 17.22
C ASP A 365 -23.16 12.11 16.49
N LYS A 366 -22.06 11.59 16.02
CA LYS A 366 -21.07 12.33 15.25
C LYS A 366 -20.87 11.66 13.90
N GLN A 367 -20.68 12.46 12.89
CA GLN A 367 -20.40 11.97 11.55
C GLN A 367 -18.95 11.45 11.48
N ILE A 368 -18.76 10.29 10.86
CA ILE A 368 -17.44 9.75 10.56
C ILE A 368 -16.74 10.68 9.54
N VAL A 369 -15.46 10.96 9.78
CA VAL A 369 -14.65 11.80 8.88
C VAL A 369 -14.43 11.10 7.53
N THR A 370 -14.36 11.88 6.46
CA THR A 370 -13.93 11.37 5.15
C THR A 370 -12.51 10.83 5.23
N LEU A 371 -12.30 9.58 4.83
CA LEU A 371 -11.00 8.92 4.92
C LEU A 371 -10.31 8.91 3.55
N PRO A 372 -9.15 9.57 3.38
CA PRO A 372 -8.35 9.42 2.16
C PRO A 372 -7.68 8.06 2.10
N LEU A 373 -7.67 7.44 0.92
CA LEU A 373 -7.07 6.14 0.63
C LEU A 373 -6.11 6.29 -0.54
N ILE A 374 -5.00 5.56 -0.52
CA ILE A 374 -4.06 5.59 -1.63
C ILE A 374 -3.93 4.19 -2.23
N MET A 375 -3.96 4.14 -3.56
CA MET A 375 -3.62 2.96 -4.34
C MET A 375 -2.41 3.29 -5.22
N ALA A 376 -1.31 2.54 -5.06
CA ALA A 376 -0.12 2.67 -5.88
C ALA A 376 0.10 1.39 -6.69
N VAL A 377 0.18 1.52 -8.01
CA VAL A 377 0.50 0.41 -8.92
C VAL A 377 1.81 0.75 -9.62
N GLU A 378 2.91 0.17 -9.14
CA GLU A 378 4.26 0.56 -9.58
C GLU A 378 4.45 2.08 -9.59
N HIS A 379 4.49 2.66 -10.79
CA HIS A 379 4.66 4.10 -10.97
C HIS A 379 3.41 4.93 -10.67
N GLU A 380 2.21 4.36 -10.84
CA GLU A 380 0.96 5.13 -10.81
C GLU A 380 0.40 5.25 -9.39
N TRP A 381 0.11 6.47 -8.96
CA TRP A 381 -0.49 6.77 -7.67
C TRP A 381 -1.88 7.37 -7.84
N LYS A 382 -2.85 6.81 -7.14
CA LYS A 382 -4.26 7.24 -7.17
C LYS A 382 -4.74 7.53 -5.76
N LEU A 383 -5.44 8.63 -5.60
CA LEU A 383 -6.11 9.02 -4.36
C LEU A 383 -7.59 8.76 -4.49
N LEU A 384 -8.15 8.15 -3.46
CA LEU A 384 -9.57 7.87 -3.30
C LEU A 384 -10.05 8.48 -1.99
N PHE A 385 -11.36 8.71 -1.87
CA PHE A 385 -11.96 9.20 -0.63
C PHE A 385 -13.12 8.30 -0.24
N ALA A 386 -13.06 7.74 0.98
CA ALA A 386 -14.18 7.00 1.55
C ALA A 386 -14.98 7.91 2.47
N TYR A 387 -16.28 7.98 2.26
CA TYR A 387 -17.16 8.74 3.11
C TYR A 387 -18.36 7.93 3.59
N ASP A 388 -18.87 8.32 4.73
CA ASP A 388 -20.04 7.69 5.34
C ASP A 388 -21.33 8.21 4.68
N ALA A 389 -22.02 7.30 3.99
CA ALA A 389 -23.36 7.55 3.40
C ALA A 389 -24.46 6.91 4.25
N ASP A 390 -24.37 7.05 5.59
CA ASP A 390 -25.26 6.47 6.59
C ASP A 390 -25.33 4.93 6.56
N ASN A 391 -26.07 4.37 5.63
CA ASN A 391 -26.25 2.92 5.49
C ASN A 391 -25.24 2.24 4.55
N ALA A 392 -24.34 3.00 3.96
CA ALA A 392 -23.30 2.54 3.03
C ALA A 392 -22.00 3.31 3.24
N ILE A 393 -20.96 2.86 2.61
CA ILE A 393 -19.68 3.57 2.49
C ILE A 393 -19.43 3.75 1.01
N ASP A 394 -19.33 5.00 0.57
CA ASP A 394 -18.98 5.28 -0.81
C ASP A 394 -17.50 5.65 -0.92
N ILE A 395 -16.79 5.02 -1.86
CA ILE A 395 -15.40 5.29 -2.15
C ILE A 395 -15.33 6.00 -3.50
N ALA A 396 -15.09 7.30 -3.46
CA ALA A 396 -14.91 8.09 -4.68
C ALA A 396 -13.50 7.95 -5.23
N GLU A 397 -13.39 7.59 -6.51
CA GLU A 397 -12.12 7.42 -7.22
C GLU A 397 -12.03 8.34 -8.44
N GLY A 398 -10.81 8.75 -8.82
CA GLY A 398 -10.60 9.58 -10.02
C GLY A 398 -9.46 10.58 -9.91
N ILE A 399 -8.86 10.79 -8.73
CA ILE A 399 -7.71 11.70 -8.60
C ILE A 399 -6.42 10.95 -8.92
N ASN A 400 -5.78 11.34 -10.02
CA ASN A 400 -4.42 10.92 -10.34
C ASN A 400 -3.42 11.81 -9.60
N MET A 401 -2.66 11.23 -8.67
CA MET A 401 -1.65 11.94 -7.88
C MET A 401 -0.37 12.23 -8.69
N GLY A 402 -0.17 11.57 -9.82
CA GLY A 402 1.10 11.56 -10.56
C GLY A 402 1.76 10.19 -10.50
N GLY A 403 3.08 10.16 -10.61
CA GLY A 403 3.80 8.88 -10.61
C GLY A 403 5.31 9.02 -10.47
N THR A 404 6.00 7.90 -10.41
CA THR A 404 7.45 7.82 -10.21
C THR A 404 8.25 7.69 -11.51
N MET A 405 7.57 7.72 -12.67
CA MET A 405 8.19 7.63 -14.01
C MET A 405 9.08 8.84 -14.30
N ASP A 406 8.66 10.01 -13.90
CA ASP A 406 9.35 11.27 -14.15
C ASP A 406 9.33 12.18 -12.90
N LEU A 407 10.14 13.23 -12.94
CA LEU A 407 10.33 14.13 -11.81
C LEU A 407 9.08 14.99 -11.52
N ILE A 408 8.34 15.36 -12.55
CA ILE A 408 7.13 16.17 -12.41
C ILE A 408 6.02 15.36 -11.71
N GLY A 409 5.86 14.10 -12.10
CA GLY A 409 4.96 13.15 -11.45
C GLY A 409 5.32 12.94 -9.98
N LEU A 410 6.61 12.79 -9.67
CA LEU A 410 7.09 12.66 -8.29
C LEU A 410 6.79 13.89 -7.43
N TYR A 411 7.02 15.11 -7.94
CA TYR A 411 6.69 16.33 -7.22
C TYR A 411 5.17 16.47 -6.99
N ARG A 412 4.37 16.01 -7.95
CA ARG A 412 2.90 16.00 -7.79
C ARG A 412 2.48 15.06 -6.66
N VAL A 413 3.00 13.81 -6.65
CA VAL A 413 2.75 12.86 -5.56
C VAL A 413 3.20 13.43 -4.22
N LEU A 414 4.41 13.99 -4.17
CA LEU A 414 4.96 14.61 -2.96
C LEU A 414 4.09 15.75 -2.44
N GLY A 415 3.63 16.65 -3.33
CA GLY A 415 2.75 17.75 -2.99
C GLY A 415 1.42 17.28 -2.40
N ILE A 416 0.77 16.31 -3.04
CA ILE A 416 -0.51 15.75 -2.57
C ILE A 416 -0.33 15.03 -1.22
N LEU A 417 0.72 14.25 -1.05
CA LEU A 417 1.01 13.60 0.24
C LEU A 417 1.19 14.61 1.37
N ARG A 418 1.80 15.77 1.10
CA ARG A 418 1.97 16.86 2.08
C ARG A 418 0.67 17.58 2.39
N GLU A 419 -0.21 17.78 1.41
CA GLU A 419 -1.55 18.30 1.67
C GLU A 419 -2.37 17.36 2.56
N LEU A 420 -2.30 16.06 2.33
CA LEU A 420 -2.89 15.06 3.22
C LEU A 420 -2.28 15.11 4.62
N ALA A 421 -0.95 15.26 4.72
CA ALA A 421 -0.26 15.37 5.99
C ALA A 421 -0.70 16.62 6.78
N MET A 422 -0.84 17.78 6.13
CA MET A 422 -1.38 19.00 6.75
C MET A 422 -2.82 18.80 7.23
N TRP A 423 -3.67 18.19 6.41
CA TRP A 423 -5.04 17.87 6.79
C TRP A 423 -5.10 16.94 8.01
N ILE A 424 -4.20 15.95 8.11
CA ILE A 424 -4.15 15.07 9.26
C ILE A 424 -3.85 15.85 10.54
N GLU A 425 -2.83 16.72 10.53
CA GLU A 425 -2.43 17.48 11.72
C GLU A 425 -3.46 18.54 12.14
N THR A 426 -4.29 19.03 11.21
CA THR A 426 -5.28 20.08 11.50
C THR A 426 -6.68 19.51 11.71
N GLU A 427 -7.26 18.92 10.67
CA GLU A 427 -8.68 18.56 10.66
C GLU A 427 -8.95 17.18 11.28
N TYR A 428 -8.15 16.17 10.91
CA TYR A 428 -8.36 14.81 11.39
C TYR A 428 -8.12 14.72 12.90
N VAL A 429 -7.03 15.28 13.42
CA VAL A 429 -6.72 15.26 14.86
C VAL A 429 -7.84 15.94 15.65
N ALA A 430 -8.31 17.10 15.19
CA ALA A 430 -9.41 17.82 15.83
C ALA A 430 -10.74 17.01 15.78
N TRP A 431 -11.00 16.31 14.67
CA TRP A 431 -12.14 15.40 14.57
C TRP A 431 -12.00 14.23 15.55
N LEU A 432 -10.82 13.61 15.62
CA LEU A 432 -10.56 12.46 16.50
C LEU A 432 -10.82 12.83 17.98
N ASP A 433 -10.34 13.99 18.42
CA ASP A 433 -10.55 14.48 19.78
C ASP A 433 -12.06 14.63 20.09
N ARG A 434 -12.82 15.22 19.18
CA ARG A 434 -14.28 15.32 19.32
C ARG A 434 -14.96 13.94 19.28
N TRP A 435 -14.49 13.04 18.42
CA TRP A 435 -15.03 11.68 18.28
C TRP A 435 -14.86 10.86 19.55
N LEU A 436 -13.71 11.01 20.20
CA LEU A 436 -13.40 10.34 21.47
C LEU A 436 -14.01 11.06 22.69
N GLY A 437 -14.73 12.16 22.50
CA GLY A 437 -15.37 12.88 23.61
C GLY A 437 -14.43 13.80 24.38
N LEU A 438 -13.21 14.06 23.88
CA LEU A 438 -12.36 15.09 24.42
C LEU A 438 -12.94 16.46 24.04
N GLN A 439 -13.40 17.23 25.04
CA GLN A 439 -13.80 18.61 24.81
C GLN A 439 -12.54 19.42 24.48
N GLN A 440 -12.57 20.17 23.39
CA GLN A 440 -11.59 21.25 23.25
C GLN A 440 -11.77 22.19 24.46
N PRO A 441 -10.67 22.62 25.12
CA PRO A 441 -10.79 23.73 26.05
C PRO A 441 -11.53 24.84 25.30
N ALA A 442 -12.63 25.33 25.88
CA ALA A 442 -13.38 26.43 25.31
C ALA A 442 -12.35 27.52 24.93
N ALA A 443 -12.29 27.85 23.64
CA ALA A 443 -11.55 29.05 23.22
C ALA A 443 -12.15 30.17 24.04
N ASP A 444 -11.38 30.68 24.98
CA ASP A 444 -11.77 31.60 26.01
C ASP A 444 -12.66 32.69 25.45
N ALA A 445 -13.78 32.89 26.09
CA ALA A 445 -14.54 34.10 26.12
C ALA A 445 -13.64 35.31 26.58
N ALA A 446 -12.57 35.57 25.85
CA ALA A 446 -11.68 36.72 26.00
C ALA A 446 -11.93 37.72 24.87
N SER A 447 -13.22 38.07 24.68
CA SER A 447 -13.64 39.20 23.85
C SER A 447 -14.90 39.82 24.41
N THR A 448 -14.88 40.06 25.73
CA THR A 448 -15.86 41.00 26.35
C THR A 448 -15.20 41.61 27.58
N LEU A 449 -14.37 42.59 27.34
CA LEU A 449 -14.14 43.76 28.22
C LEU A 449 -13.55 44.90 27.41
#